data_16a0184e77f2a1a7810d48621e3d8d62
#
_entry.id   16a0184e77f2a1a7810d48621e3d8d62
#
_cell.length_a   1.000
_cell.length_b   1.000
_cell.length_c   1.000
_cell.angle_alpha   90.00
_cell.angle_beta   90.00
_cell.angle_gamma   90.00
#
_symmetry.space_group_name_H-M   'P 1'
#
loop_
_entity.id
_entity.type
_entity.pdbx_description
1 polymer ?
#
loop_
_entity_poly.entity_id
_entity_poly.type
_entity_poly.pdbx_seq_one_letter_code
_entity_poly.pdbx_strand_id
1 'polypeptide(L)'
;MTYYWAILSGIEGNLAAYEAVLADIQRQRHPVDELYILGDVIAATPESTKVIQRIQSPRANEPVPQVCQGWWEEQLLILHGLGRTGEPTELIERYGMDMVKTLWDAIPREMVEWVRSLDFGFFELDCLLIHGSSVSVSDELTPDTPPIQMLDRLMRMDANTLFCGRSGLTFQYQIQQGTVTSSVITLDKVISPQATQVRPRQIVGVGNVGRIPGQATYTLYHPNSNRIEFKTVRYGSGKGFQTVDRRIQ
;
A
#
# COMPACT_ATOMS: atom_id res chain seq x y z
N MET A 1 -7.72 25.49 -1.05
CA MET A 1 -8.48 24.26 -1.42
C MET A 1 -7.98 23.15 -0.51
N THR A 2 -8.88 22.37 0.05
CA THR A 2 -8.55 21.21 0.91
C THR A 2 -8.37 20.04 -0.03
N TYR A 3 -7.18 19.49 -0.11
CA TYR A 3 -6.78 18.43 -1.04
C TYR A 3 -6.60 17.13 -0.26
N TYR A 4 -7.41 16.11 -0.56
CA TYR A 4 -7.37 14.82 0.14
C TYR A 4 -7.01 13.68 -0.79
N TRP A 5 -6.20 12.75 -0.29
CA TRP A 5 -5.92 11.46 -0.92
C TRP A 5 -6.62 10.35 -0.15
N ALA A 6 -7.28 9.45 -0.86
CA ALA A 6 -7.67 8.16 -0.32
C ALA A 6 -6.63 7.12 -0.73
N ILE A 7 -6.12 6.37 0.25
CA ILE A 7 -5.06 5.40 0.04
C ILE A 7 -5.55 4.03 0.53
N LEU A 8 -5.64 3.09 -0.39
CA LEU A 8 -6.16 1.73 -0.20
C LEU A 8 -5.08 0.70 -0.47
N SER A 9 -5.25 -0.51 0.06
CA SER A 9 -4.47 -1.70 -0.30
C SER A 9 -5.25 -2.97 0.04
N GLY A 10 -4.82 -4.12 -0.49
CA GLY A 10 -5.34 -5.42 -0.09
C GLY A 10 -6.83 -5.60 -0.39
N ILE A 11 -7.27 -5.30 -1.61
CA ILE A 11 -8.66 -5.54 -2.07
C ILE A 11 -8.88 -7.05 -2.23
N GLU A 12 -7.89 -7.77 -2.75
CA GLU A 12 -7.83 -9.23 -2.85
C GLU A 12 -9.08 -9.86 -3.50
N GLY A 13 -9.55 -9.26 -4.60
CA GLY A 13 -10.73 -9.73 -5.33
C GLY A 13 -12.07 -9.41 -4.65
N ASN A 14 -12.10 -8.70 -3.52
CA ASN A 14 -13.32 -8.41 -2.78
C ASN A 14 -14.02 -7.15 -3.32
N LEU A 15 -14.80 -7.33 -4.39
CA LEU A 15 -15.54 -6.25 -5.03
C LEU A 15 -16.52 -5.55 -4.08
N ALA A 16 -17.19 -6.31 -3.21
CA ALA A 16 -18.17 -5.74 -2.26
C ALA A 16 -17.50 -4.79 -1.25
N ALA A 17 -16.32 -5.15 -0.75
CA ALA A 17 -15.51 -4.31 0.11
C ALA A 17 -15.04 -3.03 -0.61
N TYR A 18 -14.55 -3.18 -1.84
CA TYR A 18 -14.09 -2.06 -2.65
C TYR A 18 -15.22 -1.06 -2.95
N GLU A 19 -16.40 -1.54 -3.38
CA GLU A 19 -17.57 -0.68 -3.59
C GLU A 19 -18.03 0.03 -2.30
N ALA A 20 -17.95 -0.66 -1.16
CA ALA A 20 -18.29 -0.04 0.12
C ALA A 20 -17.33 1.10 0.48
N VAL A 21 -16.03 0.92 0.24
CA VAL A 21 -15.02 1.97 0.44
C VAL A 21 -15.25 3.14 -0.51
N LEU A 22 -15.50 2.90 -1.80
CA LEU A 22 -15.82 3.97 -2.75
C LEU A 22 -17.06 4.77 -2.34
N ALA A 23 -18.11 4.08 -1.86
CA ALA A 23 -19.31 4.73 -1.34
C ALA A 23 -19.03 5.57 -0.07
N ASP A 24 -18.11 5.15 0.78
CA ASP A 24 -17.70 5.90 1.95
C ASP A 24 -16.85 7.13 1.57
N ILE A 25 -15.93 6.98 0.61
CA ILE A 25 -15.14 8.10 0.04
C ILE A 25 -16.04 9.20 -0.50
N GLN A 26 -17.11 8.85 -1.22
CA GLN A 26 -18.08 9.81 -1.76
C GLN A 26 -18.87 10.57 -0.68
N ARG A 27 -19.02 9.98 0.52
CA ARG A 27 -19.73 10.59 1.64
C ARG A 27 -18.84 11.44 2.55
N GLN A 28 -17.52 11.50 2.27
CA GLN A 28 -16.63 12.31 3.07
C GLN A 28 -17.02 13.79 2.99
N ARG A 29 -16.84 14.51 4.09
CA ARG A 29 -17.17 15.95 4.19
C ARG A 29 -16.41 16.79 3.17
N HIS A 30 -15.20 16.39 2.85
CA HIS A 30 -14.34 17.03 1.88
C HIS A 30 -14.13 16.09 0.69
N PRO A 31 -14.15 16.62 -0.54
CA PRO A 31 -13.90 15.80 -1.72
C PRO A 31 -12.50 15.16 -1.63
N VAL A 32 -12.44 13.93 -2.10
CA VAL A 32 -11.17 13.21 -2.30
C VAL A 32 -10.73 13.46 -3.74
N ASP A 33 -9.55 14.02 -3.90
CA ASP A 33 -9.04 14.46 -5.22
C ASP A 33 -8.24 13.33 -5.89
N GLU A 34 -7.52 12.52 -5.11
CA GLU A 34 -6.71 11.41 -5.60
C GLU A 34 -7.06 10.10 -4.90
N LEU A 35 -7.04 9.02 -5.66
CA LEU A 35 -7.26 7.66 -5.17
C LEU A 35 -6.06 6.77 -5.52
N TYR A 36 -5.32 6.34 -4.51
CA TYR A 36 -4.19 5.42 -4.66
C TYR A 36 -4.58 4.03 -4.17
N ILE A 37 -4.22 3.00 -4.94
CA ILE A 37 -4.39 1.59 -4.57
C ILE A 37 -3.01 0.96 -4.54
N LEU A 38 -2.51 0.68 -3.33
CA LEU A 38 -1.19 0.16 -3.10
C LEU A 38 -1.18 -1.37 -3.21
N GLY A 39 -1.49 -1.89 -4.40
CA GLY A 39 -1.40 -3.30 -4.74
C GLY A 39 -2.32 -4.27 -3.99
N ASP A 40 -2.11 -5.54 -4.23
CA ASP A 40 -2.98 -6.64 -3.78
C ASP A 40 -4.45 -6.37 -4.16
N VAL A 41 -4.66 -5.95 -5.42
CA VAL A 41 -5.98 -5.82 -6.05
C VAL A 41 -6.57 -7.20 -6.27
N ILE A 42 -5.74 -8.11 -6.76
CA ILE A 42 -6.10 -9.50 -7.06
C ILE A 42 -5.77 -10.43 -5.89
N ALA A 43 -6.35 -11.61 -5.95
CA ALA A 43 -6.00 -12.81 -5.21
C ALA A 43 -6.36 -14.03 -6.06
N ALA A 44 -6.11 -15.24 -5.55
CA ALA A 44 -6.44 -16.49 -6.23
C ALA A 44 -7.97 -16.76 -6.21
N THR A 45 -8.75 -15.84 -6.77
CA THR A 45 -10.21 -15.91 -6.87
C THR A 45 -10.70 -15.34 -8.20
N PRO A 46 -11.71 -15.94 -8.86
CA PRO A 46 -12.32 -15.41 -10.08
C PRO A 46 -12.91 -14.00 -9.93
N GLU A 47 -13.28 -13.60 -8.71
CA GLU A 47 -13.81 -12.27 -8.42
C GLU A 47 -12.78 -11.15 -8.68
N SER A 48 -11.49 -11.48 -8.68
CA SER A 48 -10.39 -10.55 -9.01
C SER A 48 -10.58 -9.91 -10.39
N THR A 49 -11.11 -10.64 -11.35
CA THR A 49 -11.45 -10.15 -12.70
C THR A 49 -12.44 -8.97 -12.63
N LYS A 50 -13.48 -9.10 -11.81
CA LYS A 50 -14.49 -8.06 -11.63
C LYS A 50 -13.92 -6.80 -10.96
N VAL A 51 -12.99 -6.98 -10.01
CA VAL A 51 -12.31 -5.87 -9.35
C VAL A 51 -11.44 -5.12 -10.34
N ILE A 52 -10.65 -5.82 -11.17
CA ILE A 52 -9.83 -5.19 -12.22
C ILE A 52 -10.72 -4.37 -13.18
N GLN A 53 -11.81 -4.96 -13.69
CA GLN A 53 -12.75 -4.27 -14.58
C GLN A 53 -13.36 -3.03 -13.94
N ARG A 54 -13.71 -3.13 -12.66
CA ARG A 54 -14.27 -2.01 -11.89
C ARG A 54 -13.27 -0.87 -11.68
N ILE A 55 -12.00 -1.19 -11.43
CA ILE A 55 -10.91 -0.21 -11.32
C ILE A 55 -10.65 0.49 -12.66
N GLN A 56 -10.65 -0.25 -13.76
CA GLN A 56 -10.45 0.30 -15.11
C GLN A 56 -11.63 1.13 -15.61
N SER A 57 -12.80 1.02 -14.97
CA SER A 57 -14.02 1.74 -15.35
C SER A 57 -14.61 2.49 -14.16
N PRO A 58 -13.93 3.54 -13.64
CA PRO A 58 -14.45 4.37 -12.57
C PRO A 58 -15.71 5.12 -13.04
N ARG A 59 -16.62 5.41 -12.11
CA ARG A 59 -17.81 6.22 -12.41
C ARG A 59 -17.43 7.70 -12.55
N ALA A 60 -18.25 8.48 -13.24
CA ALA A 60 -17.94 9.87 -13.57
C ALA A 60 -17.68 10.79 -12.35
N ASN A 61 -18.18 10.44 -11.18
CA ASN A 61 -18.03 11.17 -9.93
C ASN A 61 -17.00 10.56 -8.97
N GLU A 62 -16.20 9.61 -9.45
CA GLU A 62 -15.14 8.96 -8.67
C GLU A 62 -13.78 9.44 -9.16
N PRO A 63 -12.79 9.61 -8.27
CA PRO A 63 -11.42 9.83 -8.69
C PRO A 63 -10.89 8.61 -9.45
N VAL A 64 -10.09 8.86 -10.48
CA VAL A 64 -9.48 7.79 -11.27
C VAL A 64 -8.42 7.08 -10.41
N PRO A 65 -8.52 5.76 -10.19
CA PRO A 65 -7.56 5.05 -9.35
C PRO A 65 -6.16 5.02 -9.96
N GLN A 66 -5.15 5.37 -9.19
CA GLN A 66 -3.74 5.12 -9.48
C GLN A 66 -3.34 3.83 -8.74
N VAL A 67 -2.93 2.81 -9.49
CA VAL A 67 -2.69 1.47 -8.95
C VAL A 67 -1.24 1.08 -9.10
N CYS A 68 -0.59 0.62 -8.05
CA CYS A 68 0.74 0.02 -8.13
C CYS A 68 0.69 -1.50 -7.91
N GLN A 69 1.80 -2.17 -8.24
CA GLN A 69 1.93 -3.61 -8.04
C GLN A 69 1.95 -3.95 -6.53
N GLY A 70 1.27 -5.04 -6.17
CA GLY A 70 1.35 -5.68 -4.88
C GLY A 70 2.00 -7.06 -4.95
N TRP A 71 1.93 -7.78 -3.85
CA TRP A 71 2.52 -9.11 -3.76
C TRP A 71 1.79 -10.13 -4.65
N TRP A 72 0.45 -10.12 -4.67
CA TRP A 72 -0.33 -11.01 -5.53
C TRP A 72 -0.09 -10.74 -7.01
N GLU A 73 0.04 -9.47 -7.40
CA GLU A 73 0.38 -9.07 -8.76
C GLU A 73 1.76 -9.61 -9.15
N GLU A 74 2.77 -9.48 -8.28
CA GLU A 74 4.12 -10.02 -8.53
C GLU A 74 4.10 -11.55 -8.66
N GLN A 75 3.37 -12.27 -7.78
CA GLN A 75 3.26 -13.72 -7.89
C GLN A 75 2.61 -14.16 -9.22
N LEU A 76 1.55 -13.47 -9.65
CA LEU A 76 0.93 -13.73 -10.96
C LEU A 76 1.92 -13.52 -12.11
N LEU A 77 2.70 -12.43 -12.09
CA LEU A 77 3.71 -12.16 -13.13
C LEU A 77 4.80 -13.22 -13.14
N ILE A 78 5.26 -13.69 -11.99
CA ILE A 78 6.23 -14.79 -11.88
C ILE A 78 5.68 -16.05 -12.53
N LEU A 79 4.43 -16.42 -12.26
CA LEU A 79 3.77 -17.58 -12.86
C LEU A 79 3.74 -17.50 -14.39
N HIS A 80 3.55 -16.31 -14.95
CA HIS A 80 3.53 -16.09 -16.40
C HIS A 80 4.91 -15.87 -17.03
N GLY A 81 6.01 -16.07 -16.27
CA GLY A 81 7.37 -15.85 -16.75
C GLY A 81 7.73 -14.38 -17.00
N LEU A 82 6.97 -13.46 -16.41
CA LEU A 82 7.13 -12.00 -16.53
C LEU A 82 7.69 -11.35 -15.25
N GLY A 83 7.90 -12.16 -14.20
CA GLY A 83 8.43 -11.70 -12.92
C GLY A 83 9.96 -11.63 -12.89
N ARG A 84 10.49 -11.15 -11.76
CA ARG A 84 11.94 -11.05 -11.52
C ARG A 84 12.60 -12.37 -11.16
N THR A 85 11.83 -13.34 -10.66
CA THR A 85 12.28 -14.70 -10.32
C THR A 85 11.67 -15.70 -11.28
N GLY A 86 12.30 -16.87 -11.45
CA GLY A 86 11.79 -17.91 -12.37
C GLY A 86 10.69 -18.79 -11.78
N GLU A 87 10.55 -18.81 -10.44
CA GLU A 87 9.61 -19.67 -9.72
C GLU A 87 8.88 -18.90 -8.62
N PRO A 88 7.59 -19.18 -8.36
CA PRO A 88 6.79 -18.53 -7.34
C PRO A 88 7.05 -19.16 -5.95
N THR A 89 8.30 -19.19 -5.51
CA THR A 89 8.74 -19.86 -4.28
C THR A 89 7.99 -19.36 -3.05
N GLU A 90 7.84 -18.05 -2.90
CA GLU A 90 7.08 -17.44 -1.78
C GLU A 90 5.61 -17.88 -1.75
N LEU A 91 4.96 -17.97 -2.93
CA LEU A 91 3.58 -18.41 -3.04
C LEU A 91 3.43 -19.88 -2.61
N ILE A 92 4.36 -20.72 -3.07
CA ILE A 92 4.37 -22.16 -2.74
C ILE A 92 4.63 -22.40 -1.25
N GLU A 93 5.62 -21.72 -0.69
CA GLU A 93 5.97 -21.84 0.74
C GLU A 93 4.82 -21.39 1.65
N ARG A 94 4.11 -20.33 1.27
CA ARG A 94 3.06 -19.73 2.09
C ARG A 94 1.70 -20.43 1.96
N TYR A 95 1.35 -20.91 0.76
CA TYR A 95 0.00 -21.39 0.46
C TYR A 95 -0.04 -22.79 -0.20
N GLY A 96 1.12 -23.37 -0.56
CA GLY A 96 1.20 -24.66 -1.23
C GLY A 96 0.99 -24.61 -2.74
N MET A 97 1.27 -25.76 -3.42
CA MET A 97 1.20 -25.87 -4.88
C MET A 97 -0.21 -25.70 -5.46
N ASP A 98 -1.25 -26.04 -4.70
CA ASP A 98 -2.63 -25.88 -5.17
C ASP A 98 -3.00 -24.41 -5.40
N MET A 99 -2.41 -23.52 -4.63
CA MET A 99 -2.61 -22.08 -4.79
C MET A 99 -2.02 -21.54 -6.09
N VAL A 100 -0.91 -22.10 -6.55
CA VAL A 100 -0.30 -21.77 -7.84
C VAL A 100 -1.29 -22.00 -8.97
N LYS A 101 -1.91 -23.19 -9.00
CA LYS A 101 -2.94 -23.51 -9.98
C LYS A 101 -4.16 -22.61 -9.85
N THR A 102 -4.62 -22.39 -8.62
CA THR A 102 -5.80 -21.54 -8.38
C THR A 102 -5.56 -20.11 -8.88
N LEU A 103 -4.39 -19.52 -8.62
CA LEU A 103 -4.05 -18.18 -9.09
C LEU A 103 -3.95 -18.14 -10.62
N TRP A 104 -3.33 -19.15 -11.24
CA TRP A 104 -3.23 -19.26 -12.68
C TRP A 104 -4.60 -19.32 -13.37
N ASP A 105 -5.51 -20.13 -12.83
CA ASP A 105 -6.85 -20.34 -13.41
C ASP A 105 -7.79 -19.14 -13.13
N ALA A 106 -7.53 -18.35 -12.09
CA ALA A 106 -8.39 -17.23 -11.66
C ALA A 106 -8.29 -15.99 -12.55
N ILE A 107 -7.13 -15.75 -13.18
CA ILE A 107 -6.85 -14.50 -13.89
C ILE A 107 -6.63 -14.76 -15.38
N PRO A 108 -7.53 -14.30 -16.26
CA PRO A 108 -7.37 -14.40 -17.71
C PRO A 108 -6.13 -13.67 -18.22
N ARG A 109 -5.55 -14.20 -19.31
CA ARG A 109 -4.30 -13.69 -19.88
C ARG A 109 -4.35 -12.20 -20.27
N GLU A 110 -5.48 -11.73 -20.76
CA GLU A 110 -5.64 -10.31 -21.09
C GLU A 110 -5.51 -9.39 -19.89
N MET A 111 -5.81 -9.88 -18.69
CA MET A 111 -5.64 -9.10 -17.44
C MET A 111 -4.22 -9.14 -16.90
N VAL A 112 -3.44 -10.17 -17.26
CA VAL A 112 -2.00 -10.23 -16.92
C VAL A 112 -1.24 -9.06 -17.57
N GLU A 113 -1.61 -8.65 -18.78
CA GLU A 113 -0.98 -7.50 -19.43
C GLU A 113 -1.28 -6.18 -18.69
N TRP A 114 -2.49 -6.03 -18.16
CA TRP A 114 -2.81 -4.90 -17.30
C TRP A 114 -1.96 -4.92 -16.01
N VAL A 115 -1.88 -6.08 -15.34
CA VAL A 115 -1.03 -6.24 -14.13
C VAL A 115 0.42 -5.92 -14.42
N ARG A 116 0.93 -6.33 -15.58
CA ARG A 116 2.30 -6.02 -16.04
C ARG A 116 2.54 -4.52 -16.25
N SER A 117 1.50 -3.78 -16.63
CA SER A 117 1.61 -2.34 -16.86
C SER A 117 1.60 -1.49 -15.60
N LEU A 118 1.35 -2.09 -14.43
CA LEU A 118 1.31 -1.37 -13.16
C LEU A 118 2.72 -0.94 -12.73
N ASP A 119 2.83 0.27 -12.21
CA ASP A 119 4.07 0.78 -11.63
C ASP A 119 4.40 0.08 -10.30
N PHE A 120 5.66 0.12 -9.90
CA PHE A 120 6.10 -0.39 -8.61
C PHE A 120 5.59 0.46 -7.43
N GLY A 121 5.39 1.75 -7.63
CA GLY A 121 4.90 2.71 -6.64
C GLY A 121 4.89 4.13 -7.20
N PHE A 122 4.45 5.07 -6.39
CA PHE A 122 4.37 6.48 -6.75
C PHE A 122 5.20 7.32 -5.78
N PHE A 123 5.75 8.42 -6.28
CA PHE A 123 6.46 9.40 -5.47
C PHE A 123 5.82 10.78 -5.69
N GLU A 124 5.07 11.26 -4.70
CA GLU A 124 4.28 12.48 -4.78
C GLU A 124 4.49 13.35 -3.53
N LEU A 125 4.86 14.60 -3.70
CA LEU A 125 4.98 15.57 -2.60
C LEU A 125 5.80 15.05 -1.40
N ASP A 126 6.98 14.47 -1.62
CA ASP A 126 7.83 13.82 -0.60
C ASP A 126 7.23 12.55 0.04
N CYS A 127 6.13 12.04 -0.52
CA CYS A 127 5.50 10.80 -0.10
C CYS A 127 5.83 9.67 -1.08
N LEU A 128 6.31 8.55 -0.54
CA LEU A 128 6.43 7.29 -1.28
C LEU A 128 5.18 6.45 -0.99
N LEU A 129 4.44 6.12 -2.04
CA LEU A 129 3.23 5.29 -1.98
C LEU A 129 3.54 3.96 -2.66
N ILE A 130 3.55 2.86 -1.90
CA ILE A 130 4.06 1.57 -2.37
C ILE A 130 3.40 0.42 -1.61
N HIS A 131 3.36 -0.77 -2.19
CA HIS A 131 2.74 -1.92 -1.51
C HIS A 131 3.55 -2.38 -0.29
N GLY A 132 4.81 -2.76 -0.50
CA GLY A 132 5.73 -3.22 0.54
C GLY A 132 6.60 -2.09 1.07
N SER A 133 7.82 -2.01 0.55
CA SER A 133 8.77 -0.94 0.87
C SER A 133 9.61 -0.56 -0.36
N SER A 134 10.53 0.39 -0.18
CA SER A 134 11.51 0.76 -1.21
C SER A 134 12.46 -0.38 -1.62
N VAL A 135 12.37 -1.55 -1.00
CA VAL A 135 13.17 -2.75 -1.32
C VAL A 135 12.40 -3.70 -2.23
N SER A 136 11.20 -4.08 -1.85
CA SER A 136 10.35 -5.00 -2.61
C SER A 136 8.88 -4.91 -2.18
N VAL A 137 7.99 -5.47 -2.99
CA VAL A 137 6.57 -5.64 -2.63
C VAL A 137 6.38 -6.67 -1.51
N SER A 138 7.34 -7.59 -1.33
CA SER A 138 7.32 -8.61 -0.26
C SER A 138 7.80 -8.09 1.09
N ASP A 139 8.52 -6.93 1.13
CA ASP A 139 9.07 -6.38 2.38
C ASP A 139 7.94 -5.80 3.24
N GLU A 140 7.61 -6.53 4.30
CA GLU A 140 6.48 -6.22 5.17
C GLU A 140 6.92 -5.33 6.34
N LEU A 141 6.35 -4.11 6.39
CA LEU A 141 6.56 -3.16 7.48
C LEU A 141 5.39 -3.21 8.45
N THR A 142 5.72 -3.33 9.75
CA THR A 142 4.76 -3.42 10.85
C THR A 142 5.17 -2.47 11.99
N PRO A 143 4.30 -2.20 12.98
CA PRO A 143 4.70 -1.43 14.16
C PRO A 143 5.92 -1.98 14.91
N ASP A 144 6.19 -3.29 14.78
CA ASP A 144 7.30 -3.98 15.45
C ASP A 144 8.60 -3.99 14.62
N THR A 145 8.57 -3.45 13.39
CA THR A 145 9.76 -3.35 12.54
C THR A 145 10.81 -2.44 13.20
N PRO A 146 12.09 -2.87 13.28
CA PRO A 146 13.13 -2.10 13.95
C PRO A 146 13.30 -0.68 13.37
N PRO A 147 13.54 0.35 14.21
CA PRO A 147 13.65 1.75 13.78
C PRO A 147 14.68 1.99 12.68
N ILE A 148 15.81 1.28 12.73
CA ILE A 148 16.88 1.43 11.74
C ILE A 148 16.44 0.91 10.37
N GLN A 149 15.63 -0.15 10.33
CA GLN A 149 15.06 -0.68 9.10
C GLN A 149 14.03 0.30 8.53
N MET A 150 13.15 0.85 9.37
CA MET A 150 12.19 1.88 8.96
C MET A 150 12.90 3.08 8.33
N LEU A 151 13.96 3.56 8.99
CA LEU A 151 14.74 4.70 8.48
C LEU A 151 15.42 4.37 7.14
N ASP A 152 16.03 3.19 7.00
CA ASP A 152 16.65 2.75 5.74
C ASP A 152 15.65 2.79 4.58
N ARG A 153 14.41 2.30 4.79
CA ARG A 153 13.38 2.26 3.74
C ARG A 153 12.96 3.65 3.25
N LEU A 154 12.89 4.62 4.15
CA LEU A 154 12.60 6.01 3.83
C LEU A 154 13.77 6.69 3.12
N MET A 155 14.99 6.47 3.61
CA MET A 155 16.19 7.15 3.08
C MET A 155 16.57 6.72 1.67
N ARG A 156 16.26 5.49 1.27
CA ARG A 156 16.55 4.97 -0.08
C ARG A 156 15.92 5.81 -1.19
N MET A 157 14.78 6.42 -0.92
CA MET A 157 14.03 7.24 -1.87
C MET A 157 13.97 8.71 -1.43
N ASP A 158 14.67 9.07 -0.35
CA ASP A 158 14.63 10.39 0.29
C ASP A 158 13.20 10.88 0.60
N ALA A 159 12.31 9.95 0.91
CA ALA A 159 10.93 10.25 1.27
C ALA A 159 10.80 10.75 2.71
N ASN A 160 9.90 11.70 2.96
CA ASN A 160 9.53 12.12 4.31
C ASN A 160 8.39 11.26 4.87
N THR A 161 7.50 10.78 4.00
CA THR A 161 6.40 9.88 4.36
C THR A 161 6.43 8.65 3.44
N LEU A 162 6.29 7.46 4.02
CA LEU A 162 6.10 6.22 3.27
C LEU A 162 4.75 5.63 3.64
N PHE A 163 3.89 5.43 2.65
CA PHE A 163 2.63 4.69 2.78
C PHE A 163 2.83 3.27 2.27
N CYS A 164 2.46 2.27 3.10
CA CYS A 164 2.62 0.86 2.77
C CYS A 164 1.36 0.04 3.08
N GLY A 165 1.12 -1.00 2.27
CA GLY A 165 -0.09 -1.82 2.33
C GLY A 165 0.14 -3.29 2.66
N ARG A 166 1.38 -3.81 2.54
CA ARG A 166 1.68 -5.24 2.61
C ARG A 166 1.20 -5.93 3.88
N SER A 167 1.42 -5.33 5.05
CA SER A 167 0.98 -5.89 6.33
C SER A 167 -0.54 -5.91 6.50
N GLY A 168 -1.27 -5.05 5.78
CA GLY A 168 -2.71 -4.86 5.96
C GLY A 168 -3.11 -4.19 7.26
N LEU A 169 -2.13 -3.70 8.03
CA LEU A 169 -2.35 -3.03 9.31
C LEU A 169 -2.51 -1.51 9.11
N THR A 170 -3.31 -0.90 9.98
CA THR A 170 -3.35 0.56 10.11
C THR A 170 -2.42 0.99 11.23
N PHE A 171 -1.37 1.73 10.91
CA PHE A 171 -0.45 2.28 11.90
C PHE A 171 0.23 3.55 11.39
N GLN A 172 0.72 4.35 12.32
CA GLN A 172 1.60 5.48 12.04
C GLN A 172 2.85 5.34 12.89
N TYR A 173 3.99 5.17 12.24
CA TYR A 173 5.30 5.08 12.87
C TYR A 173 6.06 6.38 12.64
N GLN A 174 6.37 7.11 13.69
CA GLN A 174 7.05 8.40 13.61
C GLN A 174 8.52 8.27 13.99
N ILE A 175 9.40 8.79 13.14
CA ILE A 175 10.82 8.93 13.39
C ILE A 175 11.06 10.40 13.70
N GLN A 176 11.36 10.67 14.97
CA GLN A 176 11.58 12.05 15.43
C GLN A 176 12.90 12.62 14.88
N GLN A 177 12.98 13.93 14.86
CA GLN A 177 14.20 14.65 14.52
C GLN A 177 15.33 14.25 15.46
N GLY A 178 16.51 13.95 14.89
CA GLY A 178 17.69 13.55 15.64
C GLY A 178 18.96 13.99 14.95
N THR A 179 20.10 13.73 15.59
CA THR A 179 21.42 13.96 15.02
C THR A 179 22.18 12.65 14.95
N VAL A 180 22.63 12.29 13.76
CA VAL A 180 23.57 11.17 13.57
C VAL A 180 24.97 11.76 13.48
N THR A 181 25.85 11.35 14.40
CA THR A 181 27.26 11.75 14.38
C THR A 181 28.09 10.59 13.82
N SER A 182 28.85 10.87 12.78
CA SER A 182 29.81 9.90 12.23
C SER A 182 31.22 10.41 12.40
N SER A 183 32.15 9.52 12.73
CA SER A 183 33.60 9.78 12.72
C SER A 183 34.29 8.69 11.92
N VAL A 184 35.27 9.07 11.10
CA VAL A 184 36.08 8.12 10.33
C VAL A 184 37.53 8.28 10.74
N ILE A 185 38.14 7.18 11.17
CA ILE A 185 39.57 7.09 11.50
C ILE A 185 40.19 6.14 10.50
N THR A 186 41.15 6.62 9.71
CA THR A 186 41.99 5.81 8.82
C THR A 186 43.43 5.83 9.31
N LEU A 187 44.29 4.96 8.78
CA LEU A 187 45.70 4.92 9.13
C LEU A 187 46.43 6.25 8.86
N ASP A 188 45.95 6.99 7.86
CA ASP A 188 46.64 8.22 7.38
C ASP A 188 45.89 9.51 7.74
N LYS A 189 44.66 9.44 8.24
CA LYS A 189 43.86 10.64 8.45
C LYS A 189 42.71 10.43 9.46
N VAL A 190 42.53 11.40 10.33
CA VAL A 190 41.34 11.53 11.16
C VAL A 190 40.43 12.58 10.52
N ILE A 191 39.22 12.17 10.12
CA ILE A 191 38.20 13.08 9.62
C ILE A 191 37.36 13.51 10.82
N SER A 192 37.22 14.82 10.99
CA SER A 192 36.42 15.39 12.07
C SER A 192 34.99 14.85 12.07
N PRO A 193 34.40 14.64 13.25
CA PRO A 193 33.01 14.20 13.36
C PRO A 193 32.08 15.12 12.57
N GLN A 194 31.23 14.51 11.73
CA GLN A 194 30.18 15.24 11.04
C GLN A 194 28.83 14.85 11.66
N ALA A 195 28.07 15.87 12.01
CA ALA A 195 26.71 15.71 12.53
C ALA A 195 25.71 15.99 11.41
N THR A 196 24.90 15.01 11.08
CA THR A 196 23.80 15.15 10.10
C THR A 196 22.48 15.20 10.85
N GLN A 197 21.70 16.26 10.65
CA GLN A 197 20.35 16.35 11.18
C GLN A 197 19.42 15.46 10.33
N VAL A 198 18.68 14.60 11.03
CA VAL A 198 17.63 13.78 10.42
C VAL A 198 16.32 14.55 10.50
N ARG A 199 15.66 14.78 9.36
CA ARG A 199 14.33 15.40 9.33
C ARG A 199 13.30 14.46 9.94
N PRO A 200 12.21 14.98 10.55
CA PRO A 200 11.09 14.15 10.97
C PRO A 200 10.53 13.36 9.78
N ARG A 201 10.41 12.06 9.95
CA ARG A 201 9.90 11.15 8.90
C ARG A 201 8.85 10.23 9.49
N GLN A 202 8.00 9.65 8.64
CA GLN A 202 6.97 8.73 9.10
C GLN A 202 6.72 7.60 8.11
N ILE A 203 6.23 6.47 8.65
CA ILE A 203 5.72 5.34 7.87
C ILE A 203 4.29 5.08 8.29
N VAL A 204 3.43 4.86 7.31
CA VAL A 204 1.99 4.70 7.51
C VAL A 204 1.54 3.40 6.87
N GLY A 205 1.06 2.48 7.68
CA GLY A 205 0.34 1.31 7.20
C GLY A 205 -1.09 1.70 6.87
N VAL A 206 -1.52 1.50 5.63
CA VAL A 206 -2.79 2.05 5.13
C VAL A 206 -4.01 1.19 5.44
N GLY A 207 -3.81 -0.01 6.01
CA GLY A 207 -4.87 -0.96 6.26
C GLY A 207 -5.11 -1.93 5.10
N ASN A 208 -6.27 -2.56 5.10
CA ASN A 208 -6.70 -3.47 4.03
C ASN A 208 -8.19 -3.34 3.75
N VAL A 209 -8.56 -3.56 2.50
CA VAL A 209 -9.95 -3.45 2.05
C VAL A 209 -10.67 -4.81 2.11
N GLY A 210 -10.05 -5.86 1.62
CA GLY A 210 -10.72 -7.14 1.35
C GLY A 210 -10.43 -8.29 2.30
N ARG A 211 -9.36 -8.22 3.11
CA ARG A 211 -8.86 -9.35 3.92
C ARG A 211 -9.77 -9.75 5.06
N ILE A 212 -10.53 -8.81 5.63
CA ILE A 212 -11.40 -9.06 6.78
C ILE A 212 -12.84 -9.09 6.31
N PRO A 213 -13.54 -10.23 6.38
CA PRO A 213 -14.95 -10.31 5.98
C PRO A 213 -15.83 -9.30 6.74
N GLY A 214 -16.60 -8.52 5.98
CA GLY A 214 -17.54 -7.54 6.55
C GLY A 214 -16.91 -6.24 7.06
N GLN A 215 -15.59 -6.08 6.98
CA GLN A 215 -14.88 -4.88 7.41
C GLN A 215 -13.75 -4.52 6.45
N ALA A 216 -13.75 -3.28 5.98
CA ALA A 216 -12.66 -2.70 5.19
C ALA A 216 -12.01 -1.55 5.95
N THR A 217 -10.71 -1.37 5.77
CA THR A 217 -9.98 -0.21 6.30
C THR A 217 -9.23 0.49 5.17
N TYR A 218 -9.17 1.81 5.23
CA TYR A 218 -8.39 2.64 4.31
C TYR A 218 -7.91 3.90 5.02
N THR A 219 -7.01 4.64 4.37
CA THR A 219 -6.42 5.86 4.93
C THR A 219 -6.84 7.07 4.12
N LEU A 220 -7.27 8.13 4.80
CA LEU A 220 -7.36 9.47 4.23
C LEU A 220 -6.14 10.28 4.65
N TYR A 221 -5.51 10.93 3.69
CA TYR A 221 -4.34 11.78 3.91
C TYR A 221 -4.59 13.19 3.38
N HIS A 222 -4.19 14.18 4.16
CA HIS A 222 -4.26 15.59 3.77
C HIS A 222 -2.83 16.15 3.66
N PRO A 223 -2.26 16.26 2.45
CA PRO A 223 -0.85 16.60 2.25
C PRO A 223 -0.43 17.94 2.87
N ASN A 224 -1.27 18.98 2.73
CA ASN A 224 -0.94 20.31 3.23
C ASN A 224 -0.78 20.42 4.75
N SER A 225 -1.41 19.52 5.52
CA SER A 225 -1.34 19.52 6.99
C SER A 225 -0.68 18.27 7.55
N ASN A 226 -0.26 17.35 6.67
CA ASN A 226 0.27 16.02 7.03
C ASN A 226 -0.66 15.21 7.95
N ARG A 227 -1.98 15.46 7.83
CA ARG A 227 -3.00 14.80 8.65
C ARG A 227 -3.38 13.46 8.07
N ILE A 228 -3.38 12.44 8.92
CA ILE A 228 -3.74 11.07 8.58
C ILE A 228 -5.01 10.69 9.35
N GLU A 229 -5.98 10.08 8.66
CA GLU A 229 -7.18 9.53 9.26
C GLU A 229 -7.36 8.09 8.78
N PHE A 230 -7.43 7.14 9.72
CA PHE A 230 -7.78 5.75 9.42
C PHE A 230 -9.29 5.59 9.43
N LYS A 231 -9.84 5.08 8.33
CA LYS A 231 -11.27 4.84 8.16
C LYS A 231 -11.57 3.34 8.24
N THR A 232 -12.69 3.00 8.87
CA THR A 232 -13.20 1.64 8.92
C THR A 232 -14.63 1.61 8.39
N VAL A 233 -14.85 0.81 7.35
CA VAL A 233 -16.14 0.64 6.68
C VAL A 233 -16.66 -0.77 6.93
N ARG A 234 -17.89 -0.89 7.39
CA ARG A 234 -18.57 -2.17 7.53
C ARG A 234 -19.48 -2.41 6.34
N TYR A 235 -19.45 -3.62 5.78
CA TYR A 235 -20.25 -4.02 4.61
C TYR A 235 -20.85 -5.42 4.79
N GLY A 236 -21.85 -5.78 3.99
CA GLY A 236 -22.40 -7.14 3.92
C GLY A 236 -23.39 -7.55 5.02
N SER A 237 -23.64 -6.76 6.06
CA SER A 237 -24.73 -6.94 7.00
C SER A 237 -25.88 -6.02 6.60
N GLY A 238 -27.06 -6.56 6.35
CA GLY A 238 -28.25 -5.84 5.85
C GLY A 238 -28.84 -4.73 6.74
N LYS A 239 -28.02 -4.04 7.53
CA LYS A 239 -28.34 -2.81 8.26
C LYS A 239 -27.23 -1.79 8.01
N GLY A 240 -27.61 -0.65 7.51
CA GLY A 240 -26.85 0.50 7.05
C GLY A 240 -25.38 0.62 7.47
N PHE A 241 -24.58 1.11 6.53
CA PHE A 241 -23.14 1.38 6.72
C PHE A 241 -22.91 2.24 7.97
N GLN A 242 -22.09 1.74 8.91
CA GLN A 242 -21.60 2.53 10.02
C GLN A 242 -20.09 2.77 9.83
N THR A 243 -19.70 4.02 9.67
CA THR A 243 -18.30 4.44 9.66
C THR A 243 -17.85 4.71 11.10
N VAL A 244 -16.77 4.13 11.52
CA VAL A 244 -16.12 4.43 12.81
C VAL A 244 -14.83 5.19 12.53
N ASP A 245 -14.82 6.46 12.90
CA ASP A 245 -13.62 7.31 12.78
C ASP A 245 -12.74 7.14 14.02
N ARG A 246 -11.50 6.70 13.83
CA ARG A 246 -10.45 6.81 14.84
C ARG A 246 -9.52 7.96 14.47
N ARG A 247 -9.62 9.07 15.20
CA ARG A 247 -8.67 10.18 15.12
C ARG A 247 -7.54 9.91 16.10
N ILE A 248 -6.33 9.90 15.60
CA ILE A 248 -5.12 9.94 16.44
C ILE A 248 -4.83 11.44 16.64
N GLN A 249 -4.88 11.87 17.89
CA GLN A 249 -4.49 13.23 18.31
C GLN A 249 -3.00 13.32 18.50
#